data_2098d7182c2795878d5028ea48f1d385
#
_entry.id   2098d7182c2795878d5028ea48f1d385
#
_cell.length_a   1.000
_cell.length_b   1.000
_cell.length_c   1.000
_cell.angle_alpha   90.00
_cell.angle_beta   90.00
_cell.angle_gamma   90.00
#
_symmetry.space_group_name_H-M   'P 1'
#
loop_
_entity.id
_entity.type
_entity.pdbx_description
1 polymer ?
#
loop_
_entity_poly.entity_id
_entity_poly.type
_entity_poly.pdbx_seq_one_letter_code
_entity_poly.pdbx_strand_id
1 'polypeptide(L)'
;LYINAIVYDMDYNKVTTDSEFRNELWKYYEEKGTEELYNILLKHDPETKIEKQNIKRVIRAIEIIKNNGEFRQFSNMKKNSMYDIRMYVLYRERSKLYEIINSRVDHMVKIGLVDEVRSLLNDGLDKSCQSMKAIGYRQIISYLEGEYDLNTAIELIKRDSRRYAKRQLTWFRRYEDAVWINVDSMNT
;
A
#
# COMPACT_ATOMS: atom_id res chain seq x y z
N LEU A 1 0.30 -7.60 3.39
CA LEU A 1 1.31 -7.73 4.43
C LEU A 1 0.99 -8.90 5.36
N TYR A 2 -0.16 -8.90 6.05
CA TYR A 2 -0.55 -9.96 7.01
C TYR A 2 -0.62 -11.36 6.38
N ILE A 3 -1.14 -11.49 5.16
CA ILE A 3 -1.18 -12.77 4.44
C ILE A 3 0.23 -13.32 4.27
N ASN A 4 1.21 -12.48 3.90
CA ASN A 4 2.59 -12.92 3.78
C ASN A 4 3.16 -13.43 5.10
N ALA A 5 2.77 -12.81 6.22
CA ALA A 5 3.21 -13.23 7.54
C ALA A 5 2.75 -14.65 7.92
N ILE A 6 1.62 -15.07 7.37
CA ILE A 6 1.06 -16.41 7.59
C ILE A 6 1.61 -17.40 6.56
N VAL A 7 1.61 -17.00 5.28
CA VAL A 7 1.99 -17.88 4.17
C VAL A 7 3.48 -18.17 4.12
N TYR A 8 4.30 -17.21 4.53
CA TYR A 8 5.76 -17.34 4.47
C TYR A 8 6.37 -17.26 5.87
N ASP A 9 7.47 -17.97 6.02
CA ASP A 9 8.29 -17.88 7.23
C ASP A 9 9.03 -16.54 7.24
N MET A 10 8.40 -15.54 7.86
CA MET A 10 8.93 -14.17 7.95
C MET A 10 9.41 -13.90 9.37
N ASP A 11 10.70 -13.74 9.52
CA ASP A 11 11.29 -13.29 10.79
C ASP A 11 11.12 -11.77 10.93
N TYR A 12 10.11 -11.37 11.70
CA TYR A 12 9.82 -9.96 11.98
C TYR A 12 10.70 -9.35 13.07
N ASN A 13 11.41 -10.19 13.86
CA ASN A 13 12.14 -9.75 15.04
C ASN A 13 13.51 -9.16 14.70
N LYS A 14 13.99 -9.33 13.47
CA LYS A 14 15.36 -8.95 13.08
C LYS A 14 15.53 -7.52 12.58
N VAL A 15 14.44 -6.79 12.33
CA VAL A 15 14.54 -5.45 11.72
C VAL A 15 13.86 -4.42 12.60
N THR A 16 14.59 -3.87 13.54
CA THR A 16 14.20 -2.66 14.26
C THR A 16 14.15 -1.48 13.29
N THR A 17 13.17 -0.61 13.47
CA THR A 17 13.10 0.65 12.71
C THR A 17 14.06 1.64 13.34
N ASP A 18 15.10 2.04 12.61
CA ASP A 18 16.01 3.10 12.98
C ASP A 18 15.54 4.41 12.32
N SER A 19 14.73 5.17 13.06
CA SER A 19 14.15 6.42 12.55
C SER A 19 15.20 7.52 12.34
N GLU A 20 16.24 7.56 13.16
CA GLU A 20 17.33 8.54 13.06
C GLU A 20 18.13 8.28 11.79
N PHE A 21 18.61 7.05 11.60
CA PHE A 21 19.33 6.67 10.41
C PHE A 21 18.50 6.85 9.12
N ARG A 22 17.21 6.56 9.18
CA ARG A 22 16.32 6.82 8.05
C ARG A 22 16.24 8.32 7.70
N ASN A 23 16.19 9.18 8.70
CA ASN A 23 16.20 10.63 8.48
C ASN A 23 17.55 11.12 7.92
N GLU A 24 18.67 10.53 8.37
CA GLU A 24 19.99 10.80 7.79
C GLU A 24 20.05 10.43 6.30
N LEU A 25 19.50 9.27 5.93
CA LEU A 25 19.44 8.85 4.51
C LEU A 25 18.53 9.75 3.66
N TRP A 26 17.45 10.28 4.24
CA TRP A 26 16.61 11.26 3.56
C TRP A 26 17.36 12.57 3.32
N LYS A 27 18.06 13.10 4.33
CA LYS A 27 18.93 14.29 4.18
C LYS A 27 20.02 14.06 3.15
N TYR A 28 20.69 12.91 3.21
CA TYR A 28 21.72 12.54 2.23
C TYR A 28 21.16 12.52 0.80
N TYR A 29 19.96 11.97 0.62
CA TYR A 29 19.26 11.99 -0.68
C TYR A 29 18.97 13.41 -1.17
N GLU A 30 18.49 14.29 -0.29
CA GLU A 30 18.21 15.69 -0.63
C GLU A 30 19.47 16.46 -1.02
N GLU A 31 20.60 16.17 -0.39
CA GLU A 31 21.88 16.84 -0.66
C GLU A 31 22.63 16.26 -1.87
N LYS A 32 22.65 14.95 -2.04
CA LYS A 32 23.51 14.23 -3.00
C LYS A 32 22.75 13.63 -4.19
N GLY A 33 21.43 13.51 -4.07
CA GLY A 33 20.57 13.00 -5.12
C GLY A 33 20.45 11.47 -5.19
N THR A 34 19.69 11.03 -6.19
CA THR A 34 19.30 9.62 -6.36
C THR A 34 20.47 8.68 -6.62
N GLU A 35 21.43 9.09 -7.47
CA GLU A 35 22.52 8.22 -7.89
C GLU A 35 23.44 7.88 -6.70
N GLU A 36 23.81 8.88 -5.90
CA GLU A 36 24.68 8.68 -4.75
C GLU A 36 24.02 7.80 -3.68
N LEU A 37 22.73 8.02 -3.39
CA LEU A 37 21.99 7.16 -2.48
C LEU A 37 21.92 5.72 -3.01
N TYR A 38 21.67 5.55 -4.31
CA TYR A 38 21.57 4.22 -4.91
C TYR A 38 22.92 3.49 -4.92
N ASN A 39 24.03 4.21 -5.10
CA ASN A 39 25.38 3.66 -5.01
C ASN A 39 25.68 3.08 -3.63
N ILE A 40 25.11 3.63 -2.54
CA ILE A 40 25.21 3.03 -1.20
C ILE A 40 24.55 1.66 -1.20
N LEU A 41 23.35 1.52 -1.78
CA LEU A 41 22.67 0.23 -1.87
C LEU A 41 23.48 -0.78 -2.70
N LEU A 42 23.99 -0.38 -3.87
CA LEU A 42 24.76 -1.24 -4.76
C LEU A 42 26.06 -1.77 -4.14
N LYS A 43 26.69 -1.03 -3.23
CA LYS A 43 27.87 -1.51 -2.49
C LYS A 43 27.57 -2.72 -1.60
N HIS A 44 26.34 -2.83 -1.12
CA HIS A 44 25.91 -3.89 -0.21
C HIS A 44 25.08 -4.98 -0.90
N ASP A 45 24.36 -4.63 -1.94
CA ASP A 45 23.52 -5.52 -2.76
C ASP A 45 23.70 -5.18 -4.25
N PRO A 46 24.81 -5.66 -4.89
CA PRO A 46 25.09 -5.36 -6.29
C PRO A 46 24.05 -5.94 -7.27
N GLU A 47 23.34 -6.99 -6.86
CA GLU A 47 22.30 -7.64 -7.67
C GLU A 47 20.88 -7.16 -7.36
N THR A 48 20.75 -6.05 -6.65
CA THR A 48 19.45 -5.50 -6.26
C THR A 48 18.56 -5.25 -7.47
N LYS A 49 17.28 -5.66 -7.35
CA LYS A 49 16.24 -5.38 -8.36
C LYS A 49 15.36 -4.18 -7.98
N ILE A 50 15.79 -3.40 -7.01
CA ILE A 50 15.09 -2.18 -6.60
C ILE A 50 15.38 -1.10 -7.63
N GLU A 51 14.32 -0.51 -8.19
CA GLU A 51 14.45 0.62 -9.09
C GLU A 51 14.99 1.84 -8.33
N LYS A 52 16.01 2.49 -8.88
CA LYS A 52 16.68 3.64 -8.25
C LYS A 52 15.75 4.82 -7.96
N GLN A 53 14.70 5.00 -8.74
CA GLN A 53 13.69 6.06 -8.56
C GLN A 53 12.78 5.80 -7.35
N ASN A 54 12.75 4.58 -6.84
CA ASN A 54 11.95 4.25 -5.66
C ASN A 54 12.72 4.51 -4.37
N ILE A 55 12.97 5.81 -4.10
CA ILE A 55 13.80 6.29 -2.99
C ILE A 55 13.41 5.67 -1.65
N LYS A 56 12.10 5.60 -1.36
CA LYS A 56 11.59 5.00 -0.12
C LYS A 56 12.02 3.54 0.03
N ARG A 57 12.04 2.80 -1.08
CA ARG A 57 12.43 1.39 -1.08
C ARG A 57 13.94 1.22 -1.00
N VAL A 58 14.69 2.11 -1.64
CA VAL A 58 16.15 2.17 -1.55
C VAL A 58 16.58 2.44 -0.10
N ILE A 59 16.05 3.48 0.53
CA ILE A 59 16.31 3.81 1.94
C ILE A 59 15.97 2.65 2.85
N ARG A 60 14.81 2.01 2.66
CA ARG A 60 14.41 0.86 3.48
C ARG A 60 15.34 -0.34 3.31
N ALA A 61 15.83 -0.59 2.11
CA ALA A 61 16.79 -1.66 1.86
C ALA A 61 18.12 -1.39 2.57
N ILE A 62 18.67 -0.18 2.49
CA ILE A 62 19.89 0.24 3.17
C ILE A 62 19.73 0.10 4.70
N GLU A 63 18.59 0.54 5.26
CA GLU A 63 18.28 0.41 6.69
C GLU A 63 18.26 -1.05 7.14
N ILE A 64 17.65 -1.95 6.37
CA ILE A 64 17.60 -3.38 6.66
C ILE A 64 19.00 -3.98 6.65
N ILE A 65 19.81 -3.66 5.64
CA ILE A 65 21.17 -4.16 5.47
C ILE A 65 22.06 -3.70 6.64
N LYS A 66 21.98 -2.42 7.03
CA LYS A 66 22.73 -1.87 8.16
C LYS A 66 22.44 -2.63 9.46
N ASN A 67 21.21 -3.04 9.67
CA ASN A 67 20.79 -3.77 10.86
C ASN A 67 21.06 -5.28 10.77
N ASN A 68 22.02 -5.72 9.95
CA ASN A 68 22.39 -7.11 9.68
C ASN A 68 21.20 -7.96 9.17
N GLY A 69 20.21 -7.33 8.53
CA GLY A 69 19.10 -7.98 7.88
C GLY A 69 19.39 -8.28 6.41
N GLU A 70 18.82 -9.36 5.90
CA GLU A 70 18.77 -9.59 4.45
C GLU A 70 17.52 -8.93 3.89
N PHE A 71 17.67 -8.11 2.85
CA PHE A 71 16.51 -7.61 2.10
C PHE A 71 15.94 -8.75 1.24
N ARG A 72 14.99 -9.49 1.81
CA ARG A 72 14.38 -10.64 1.10
C ARG A 72 13.37 -10.14 0.06
N GLN A 73 13.60 -10.53 -1.19
CA GLN A 73 12.61 -10.39 -2.25
C GLN A 73 11.51 -11.45 -2.07
N PHE A 74 10.29 -11.13 -2.52
CA PHE A 74 9.14 -12.04 -2.45
C PHE A 74 9.43 -13.42 -3.08
N SER A 75 10.20 -13.45 -4.18
CA SER A 75 10.61 -14.68 -4.88
C SER A 75 11.47 -15.62 -4.03
N ASN A 76 12.12 -15.13 -2.99
CA ASN A 76 13.06 -15.89 -2.17
C ASN A 76 12.47 -16.28 -0.80
N MET A 77 11.18 -16.00 -0.58
CA MET A 77 10.51 -16.35 0.68
C MET A 77 10.14 -17.83 0.69
N LYS A 78 10.54 -18.53 1.74
CA LYS A 78 10.12 -19.92 1.97
C LYS A 78 8.69 -19.94 2.49
N LYS A 79 7.85 -20.88 1.98
CA LYS A 79 6.53 -21.13 2.54
C LYS A 79 6.64 -21.59 3.98
N ASN A 80 5.70 -21.15 4.81
CA ASN A 80 5.63 -21.58 6.19
C ASN A 80 5.17 -23.05 6.24
N SER A 81 5.99 -23.91 6.82
CA SER A 81 5.71 -25.36 6.92
C SER A 81 4.83 -25.72 8.12
N MET A 82 4.53 -24.77 9.01
CA MET A 82 3.69 -25.01 10.19
C MET A 82 2.20 -25.11 9.87
N TYR A 83 1.77 -24.63 8.68
CA TYR A 83 0.37 -24.55 8.30
C TYR A 83 0.10 -25.21 6.96
N ASP A 84 -1.02 -25.96 6.85
CA ASP A 84 -1.61 -26.33 5.55
C ASP A 84 -2.48 -25.17 5.08
N ILE A 85 -1.96 -24.38 4.14
CA ILE A 85 -2.57 -23.12 3.70
C ILE A 85 -3.33 -23.34 2.41
N ARG A 86 -4.65 -23.08 2.43
CA ARG A 86 -5.50 -23.04 1.24
C ARG A 86 -5.96 -21.62 1.02
N MET A 87 -5.57 -21.03 -0.11
CA MET A 87 -5.89 -19.65 -0.44
C MET A 87 -6.98 -19.59 -1.51
N TYR A 88 -8.05 -18.87 -1.22
CA TYR A 88 -9.13 -18.57 -2.14
C TYR A 88 -9.16 -17.08 -2.40
N VAL A 89 -9.18 -16.67 -3.67
CA VAL A 89 -9.27 -15.27 -4.08
C VAL A 89 -10.60 -15.05 -4.80
N LEU A 90 -11.47 -14.26 -4.19
CA LEU A 90 -12.74 -13.88 -4.80
C LEU A 90 -12.50 -12.75 -5.80
N TYR A 91 -13.04 -12.88 -7.00
CA TYR A 91 -12.95 -11.83 -8.00
C TYR A 91 -14.29 -11.65 -8.73
N ARG A 92 -14.41 -10.51 -9.39
CA ARG A 92 -15.51 -10.16 -10.30
C ARG A 92 -14.96 -9.71 -11.64
N GLU A 93 -15.81 -9.76 -12.66
CA GLU A 93 -15.53 -9.10 -13.92
C GLU A 93 -15.26 -7.60 -13.69
N ARG A 94 -14.27 -7.08 -14.42
CA ARG A 94 -13.72 -5.74 -14.16
C ARG A 94 -14.77 -4.63 -14.26
N SER A 95 -15.66 -4.70 -15.26
CA SER A 95 -16.75 -3.73 -15.44
C SER A 95 -17.67 -3.72 -14.23
N LYS A 96 -18.16 -4.89 -13.83
CA LYS A 96 -19.03 -5.08 -12.66
C LYS A 96 -18.37 -4.62 -11.36
N LEU A 97 -17.08 -4.95 -11.17
CA LEU A 97 -16.33 -4.50 -9.99
C LEU A 97 -16.28 -2.97 -9.94
N TYR A 98 -16.06 -2.31 -11.07
CA TYR A 98 -15.98 -0.85 -11.12
C TYR A 98 -17.34 -0.18 -10.90
N GLU A 99 -18.44 -0.74 -11.39
CA GLU A 99 -19.79 -0.29 -11.08
C GLU A 99 -20.09 -0.36 -9.58
N ILE A 100 -19.79 -1.49 -8.95
CA ILE A 100 -19.97 -1.69 -7.50
C ILE A 100 -19.12 -0.69 -6.70
N ILE A 101 -17.86 -0.48 -7.09
CA ILE A 101 -16.99 0.49 -6.43
C ILE A 101 -17.57 1.90 -6.55
N ASN A 102 -18.02 2.30 -7.74
CA ASN A 102 -18.58 3.63 -7.96
C ASN A 102 -19.84 3.83 -7.13
N SER A 103 -20.78 2.89 -7.19
CA SER A 103 -22.02 2.91 -6.41
C SER A 103 -21.77 2.96 -4.91
N ARG A 104 -20.77 2.22 -4.42
CA ARG A 104 -20.36 2.26 -3.02
C ARG A 104 -19.87 3.64 -2.60
N VAL A 105 -19.07 4.31 -3.43
CA VAL A 105 -18.58 5.66 -3.15
C VAL A 105 -19.74 6.64 -3.09
N ASP A 106 -20.67 6.59 -4.05
CA ASP A 106 -21.86 7.45 -4.05
C ASP A 106 -22.70 7.23 -2.79
N HIS A 107 -22.86 5.97 -2.37
CA HIS A 107 -23.55 5.63 -1.13
C HIS A 107 -22.83 6.18 0.11
N MET A 108 -21.51 6.03 0.20
CA MET A 108 -20.72 6.56 1.33
C MET A 108 -20.90 8.08 1.48
N VAL A 109 -20.87 8.82 0.39
CA VAL A 109 -21.11 10.27 0.42
C VAL A 109 -22.54 10.57 0.88
N LYS A 110 -23.52 9.83 0.37
CA LYS A 110 -24.95 10.01 0.73
C LYS A 110 -25.22 9.75 2.21
N ILE A 111 -24.53 8.79 2.84
CA ILE A 111 -24.71 8.45 4.25
C ILE A 111 -23.85 9.29 5.20
N GLY A 112 -23.07 10.26 4.71
CA GLY A 112 -22.42 11.27 5.54
C GLY A 112 -20.89 11.21 5.59
N LEU A 113 -20.20 10.63 4.60
CA LEU A 113 -18.72 10.61 4.56
C LEU A 113 -18.10 12.01 4.74
N VAL A 114 -18.74 13.06 4.19
CA VAL A 114 -18.25 14.42 4.32
C VAL A 114 -18.33 14.92 5.77
N ASP A 115 -19.46 14.65 6.42
CA ASP A 115 -19.69 15.06 7.80
C ASP A 115 -18.83 14.28 8.79
N GLU A 116 -18.61 13.00 8.52
CA GLU A 116 -17.66 12.16 9.27
C GLU A 116 -16.25 12.77 9.28
N VAL A 117 -15.71 13.07 8.09
CA VAL A 117 -14.36 13.66 7.97
C VAL A 117 -14.29 15.04 8.62
N ARG A 118 -15.34 15.88 8.46
CA ARG A 118 -15.42 17.19 9.08
C ARG A 118 -15.42 17.09 10.61
N SER A 119 -16.18 16.17 11.18
CA SER A 119 -16.22 15.93 12.62
C SER A 119 -14.85 15.54 13.16
N LEU A 120 -14.18 14.57 12.51
CA LEU A 120 -12.85 14.11 12.92
C LEU A 120 -11.81 15.25 12.91
N LEU A 121 -11.87 16.15 11.93
CA LEU A 121 -10.99 17.33 11.88
C LEU A 121 -11.33 18.33 13.00
N ASN A 122 -12.61 18.56 13.27
CA ASN A 122 -13.06 19.44 14.35
C ASN A 122 -12.69 18.89 15.74
N ASP A 123 -12.66 17.56 15.90
CA ASP A 123 -12.23 16.88 17.11
C ASP A 123 -10.69 16.91 17.28
N GLY A 124 -9.98 17.60 16.38
CA GLY A 124 -8.54 17.82 16.47
C GLY A 124 -7.67 16.71 15.89
N LEU A 125 -8.24 15.79 15.09
CA LEU A 125 -7.44 14.78 14.44
C LEU A 125 -6.55 15.40 13.36
N ASP A 126 -5.24 15.22 13.48
CA ASP A 126 -4.27 15.77 12.54
C ASP A 126 -4.40 15.08 11.17
N LYS A 127 -4.55 15.87 10.10
CA LYS A 127 -4.61 15.40 8.72
C LYS A 127 -3.33 14.69 8.26
N SER A 128 -2.20 14.84 8.96
CA SER A 128 -0.97 14.09 8.71
C SER A 128 -1.03 12.64 9.20
N CYS A 129 -2.00 12.30 10.07
CA CYS A 129 -2.22 10.95 10.56
C CYS A 129 -2.44 9.96 9.42
N GLN A 130 -1.98 8.71 9.61
CA GLN A 130 -2.09 7.68 8.58
C GLN A 130 -3.54 7.37 8.19
N SER A 131 -4.48 7.42 9.13
CA SER A 131 -5.92 7.23 8.88
C SER A 131 -6.48 8.29 7.93
N MET A 132 -6.07 9.55 8.11
CA MET A 132 -6.54 10.68 7.30
C MET A 132 -5.99 10.66 5.88
N LYS A 133 -4.92 9.90 5.61
CA LYS A 133 -4.35 9.68 4.27
C LYS A 133 -5.06 8.56 3.48
N ALA A 134 -6.05 7.89 4.07
CA ALA A 134 -6.82 6.84 3.40
C ALA A 134 -7.60 7.38 2.19
N ILE A 135 -7.89 6.48 1.23
CA ILE A 135 -8.77 6.80 0.10
C ILE A 135 -10.17 7.11 0.65
N GLY A 136 -10.72 8.19 0.21
CA GLY A 136 -11.95 8.79 0.73
C GLY A 136 -11.61 10.02 1.59
N TYR A 137 -10.96 9.82 2.71
CA TYR A 137 -10.67 10.89 3.67
C TYR A 137 -9.79 11.99 3.07
N ARG A 138 -8.65 11.67 2.48
CA ARG A 138 -7.75 12.67 1.89
C ARG A 138 -8.43 13.51 0.81
N GLN A 139 -9.31 12.93 -0.01
CA GLN A 139 -10.02 13.68 -1.05
C GLN A 139 -11.10 14.58 -0.45
N ILE A 140 -11.78 14.12 0.61
CA ILE A 140 -12.75 14.97 1.32
C ILE A 140 -12.04 16.10 2.07
N ILE A 141 -10.85 15.87 2.65
CA ILE A 141 -10.05 16.92 3.27
C ILE A 141 -9.72 18.02 2.27
N SER A 142 -9.19 17.67 1.08
CA SER A 142 -8.87 18.64 0.02
C SER A 142 -10.13 19.40 -0.45
N TYR A 143 -11.29 18.74 -0.52
CA TYR A 143 -12.57 19.43 -0.78
C TYR A 143 -12.91 20.42 0.34
N LEU A 144 -12.80 20.04 1.61
CA LEU A 144 -13.09 20.93 2.75
C LEU A 144 -12.11 22.10 2.84
N GLU A 145 -10.89 21.95 2.33
CA GLU A 145 -9.87 23.00 2.20
C GLU A 145 -10.09 23.90 0.97
N GLY A 146 -11.08 23.60 0.12
CA GLY A 146 -11.42 24.42 -1.04
C GLY A 146 -10.53 24.21 -2.27
N GLU A 147 -9.72 23.12 -2.30
CA GLU A 147 -8.86 22.83 -3.46
C GLU A 147 -9.68 22.48 -4.71
N TYR A 148 -10.85 21.88 -4.55
CA TYR A 148 -11.80 21.52 -5.60
C TYR A 148 -13.21 21.29 -5.05
N ASP A 149 -14.19 21.11 -5.92
CA ASP A 149 -15.58 20.85 -5.54
C ASP A 149 -15.84 19.41 -5.10
N LEU A 150 -17.01 19.15 -4.50
CA LEU A 150 -17.40 17.83 -4.00
C LEU A 150 -17.51 16.80 -5.14
N ASN A 151 -17.97 17.17 -6.32
CA ASN A 151 -18.08 16.25 -7.44
C ASN A 151 -16.71 15.76 -7.89
N THR A 152 -15.73 16.66 -7.95
CA THR A 152 -14.34 16.31 -8.20
C THR A 152 -13.79 15.36 -7.13
N ALA A 153 -14.05 15.63 -5.85
CA ALA A 153 -13.65 14.73 -4.76
C ALA A 153 -14.20 13.31 -4.96
N ILE A 154 -15.51 13.20 -5.26
CA ILE A 154 -16.20 11.93 -5.50
C ILE A 154 -15.54 11.16 -6.65
N GLU A 155 -15.28 11.82 -7.78
CA GLU A 155 -14.65 11.15 -8.93
C GLU A 155 -13.21 10.73 -8.65
N LEU A 156 -12.46 11.50 -7.86
CA LEU A 156 -11.13 11.13 -7.40
C LEU A 156 -11.17 9.92 -6.47
N ILE A 157 -12.15 9.82 -5.57
CA ILE A 157 -12.32 8.66 -4.68
C ILE A 157 -12.64 7.41 -5.52
N LYS A 158 -13.59 7.50 -6.46
CA LYS A 158 -13.95 6.40 -7.38
C LYS A 158 -12.72 5.92 -8.16
N ARG A 159 -12.00 6.86 -8.77
CA ARG A 159 -10.77 6.55 -9.54
C ARG A 159 -9.73 5.83 -8.70
N ASP A 160 -9.44 6.37 -7.51
CA ASP A 160 -8.38 5.84 -6.66
C ASP A 160 -8.77 4.48 -6.03
N SER A 161 -10.07 4.27 -5.75
CA SER A 161 -10.61 2.98 -5.32
C SER A 161 -10.50 1.93 -6.42
N ARG A 162 -10.83 2.26 -7.69
CA ARG A 162 -10.62 1.35 -8.83
C ARG A 162 -9.15 1.00 -9.03
N ARG A 163 -8.24 1.99 -8.89
CA ARG A 163 -6.79 1.77 -8.95
C ARG A 163 -6.30 0.87 -7.82
N TYR A 164 -6.86 1.04 -6.63
CA TYR A 164 -6.53 0.18 -5.48
C TYR A 164 -6.99 -1.25 -5.71
N ALA A 165 -8.21 -1.48 -6.19
CA ALA A 165 -8.70 -2.80 -6.55
C ALA A 165 -7.83 -3.49 -7.61
N LYS A 166 -7.40 -2.75 -8.66
CA LYS A 166 -6.45 -3.28 -9.64
C LYS A 166 -5.12 -3.72 -9.01
N ARG A 167 -4.58 -2.91 -8.09
CA ARG A 167 -3.34 -3.28 -7.37
C ARG A 167 -3.52 -4.52 -6.49
N GLN A 168 -4.67 -4.67 -5.83
CA GLN A 168 -4.97 -5.87 -5.04
C GLN A 168 -4.98 -7.13 -5.91
N LEU A 169 -5.67 -7.11 -7.04
CA LEU A 169 -5.69 -8.26 -7.97
C LEU A 169 -4.30 -8.61 -8.48
N THR A 170 -3.50 -7.59 -8.84
CA THR A 170 -2.10 -7.81 -9.27
C THR A 170 -1.26 -8.41 -8.15
N TRP A 171 -1.51 -7.99 -6.90
CA TRP A 171 -0.79 -8.48 -5.74
C TRP A 171 -1.16 -9.94 -5.43
N PHE A 172 -2.44 -10.31 -5.49
CA PHE A 172 -2.89 -11.68 -5.25
C PHE A 172 -2.43 -12.67 -6.33
N ARG A 173 -2.22 -12.23 -7.57
CA ARG A 173 -1.68 -13.08 -8.65
C ARG A 173 -0.28 -13.63 -8.38
N ARG A 174 0.41 -13.16 -7.36
CA ARG A 174 1.70 -13.69 -6.93
C ARG A 174 1.61 -15.04 -6.22
N TYR A 175 0.42 -15.41 -5.77
CA TYR A 175 0.18 -16.70 -5.12
C TYR A 175 -0.28 -17.68 -6.18
N GLU A 176 0.67 -18.48 -6.70
CA GLU A 176 0.41 -19.42 -7.81
C GLU A 176 -0.59 -20.51 -7.43
N ASP A 177 -0.61 -20.92 -6.14
CA ASP A 177 -1.52 -21.95 -5.62
C ASP A 177 -2.90 -21.40 -5.21
N ALA A 178 -3.17 -20.11 -5.43
CA ALA A 178 -4.45 -19.54 -5.05
C ALA A 178 -5.56 -19.97 -6.01
N VAL A 179 -6.67 -20.47 -5.45
CA VAL A 179 -7.87 -20.79 -6.21
C VAL A 179 -8.69 -19.53 -6.43
N TRP A 180 -8.89 -19.15 -7.69
CA TRP A 180 -9.65 -17.97 -8.05
C TRP A 180 -11.11 -18.30 -8.28
N ILE A 181 -12.01 -17.65 -7.55
CA ILE A 181 -13.45 -17.88 -7.59
C ILE A 181 -14.16 -16.64 -8.13
N ASN A 182 -14.83 -16.79 -9.28
CA ASN A 182 -15.69 -15.74 -9.81
C ASN A 182 -17.01 -15.71 -9.03
N VAL A 183 -17.22 -14.66 -8.23
CA VAL A 183 -18.45 -14.54 -7.43
C VAL A 183 -19.69 -14.20 -8.25
N ASP A 184 -19.53 -13.77 -9.49
CA ASP A 184 -20.67 -13.50 -10.39
C ASP A 184 -21.28 -14.79 -10.94
N SER A 185 -20.51 -15.89 -10.95
CA SER A 185 -21.00 -17.21 -11.38
C SER A 185 -21.61 -18.05 -10.24
N MET A 186 -21.55 -17.56 -9.01
CA MET A 186 -22.10 -18.30 -7.82
C MET A 186 -23.57 -17.99 -7.56
N ASN A 187 -24.18 -17.04 -8.28
CA ASN A 187 -25.58 -16.62 -8.11
C ASN A 187 -26.51 -17.20 -9.19
N THR A 188 -26.22 -18.39 -9.69
CA THR A 188 -27.13 -19.17 -10.57
C THR A 188 -27.62 -20.43 -9.88
#